data_3542481e725b4934de8c1ba4a8a04941
#
_entry.id   3542481e725b4934de8c1ba4a8a04941
#
_cell.length_a   1.000
_cell.length_b   1.000
_cell.length_c   1.000
_cell.angle_alpha   90.00
_cell.angle_beta   90.00
_cell.angle_gamma   90.00
#
_symmetry.space_group_name_H-M   'P 1'
#
loop_
_entity.id
_entity.type
_entity.pdbx_description
1 polymer ?
#
loop_
_entity_poly.entity_id
_entity_poly.type
_entity_poly.pdbx_seq_one_letter_code
_entity_poly.pdbx_strand_id
1 'polypeptide(L)'
;MSNLFKKAAVFTDLHLGYKQNSQLFLNDCDRFMDWFLNLVKTEECDTVLFLGDFHDTRNSLNINTMDHSIRILDRLNNLGLRVLFIPGNHDLYHKDRRTVTSIRYIEKFKNIELIMDQHTEGDVTFVPWLIGEEYKNMRKIKSKYVMGHFELPSFLMNARVEMPDHGGLKADDLNGVDTVFTGHFHKRQIKGNVHYIGNAFPHNYADAWDDERGAMILQWGADPVYHNWTSAPRYRTLNLIQMLESPEEHLDDRTYARVQLDVSISYEEANFIKEEMQKTYGVRELSLIQHRGEVLTENAIGDVAFESVDQIVLSQISNLDTQHYDTRLLMEIYNSL
;
A
#
# COMPACT_ATOMS: atom_id res chain seq x y z
N MET A 1 0.78 -15.16 33.73
CA MET A 1 0.59 -13.79 33.14
C MET A 1 -0.78 -13.77 32.48
N SER A 2 -1.54 -12.70 32.57
CA SER A 2 -2.84 -12.61 31.89
C SER A 2 -2.64 -12.39 30.40
N ASN A 3 -3.44 -13.05 29.58
CA ASN A 3 -3.44 -12.81 28.14
C ASN A 3 -3.95 -11.40 27.86
N LEU A 4 -3.32 -10.70 26.93
CA LEU A 4 -3.74 -9.36 26.51
C LEU A 4 -5.12 -9.40 25.80
N PHE A 5 -5.37 -10.45 25.05
CA PHE A 5 -6.61 -10.71 24.30
C PHE A 5 -6.94 -12.21 24.31
N LYS A 6 -8.18 -12.56 24.00
CA LYS A 6 -8.55 -13.94 23.65
C LYS A 6 -8.43 -14.15 22.14
N LYS A 7 -8.97 -13.22 21.37
CA LYS A 7 -8.90 -13.21 19.90
C LYS A 7 -8.75 -11.77 19.39
N ALA A 8 -7.68 -11.47 18.68
CA ALA A 8 -7.40 -10.17 18.11
C ALA A 8 -7.57 -10.16 16.60
N ALA A 9 -8.12 -9.07 16.05
CA ALA A 9 -8.07 -8.75 14.65
C ALA A 9 -6.93 -7.75 14.39
N VAL A 10 -6.08 -8.03 13.39
CA VAL A 10 -4.85 -7.27 13.15
C VAL A 10 -4.82 -6.82 11.69
N PHE A 11 -4.53 -5.54 11.46
CA PHE A 11 -4.28 -4.97 10.13
C PHE A 11 -3.17 -3.92 10.19
N THR A 12 -2.65 -3.51 9.02
CA THR A 12 -1.51 -2.59 8.91
C THR A 12 -1.49 -1.90 7.55
N ASP A 13 -0.65 -0.89 7.40
CA ASP A 13 -0.29 -0.27 6.12
C ASP A 13 -1.53 0.13 5.29
N LEU A 14 -2.39 0.99 5.88
CA LEU A 14 -3.58 1.50 5.22
C LEU A 14 -3.27 2.65 4.26
N HIS A 15 -2.24 3.45 4.56
CA HIS A 15 -1.72 4.55 3.75
C HIS A 15 -2.79 5.54 3.27
N LEU A 16 -3.67 5.99 4.18
CA LEU A 16 -4.65 7.02 3.88
C LEU A 16 -3.99 8.24 3.23
N GLY A 17 -4.51 8.66 2.09
CA GLY A 17 -3.94 9.76 1.29
C GLY A 17 -3.00 9.32 0.17
N TYR A 18 -2.74 8.02 0.00
CA TYR A 18 -1.96 7.51 -1.13
C TYR A 18 -2.51 7.98 -2.49
N LYS A 19 -1.70 7.93 -3.55
CA LYS A 19 -2.03 8.46 -4.89
C LYS A 19 -2.51 9.92 -4.86
N GLN A 20 -1.74 10.80 -4.19
CA GLN A 20 -2.04 12.24 -4.12
C GLN A 20 -3.44 12.54 -3.53
N ASN A 21 -3.82 11.82 -2.49
CA ASN A 21 -5.12 11.91 -1.82
C ASN A 21 -6.29 11.56 -2.74
N SER A 22 -6.09 10.59 -3.63
CA SER A 22 -7.11 10.12 -4.57
C SER A 22 -8.39 9.73 -3.83
N GLN A 23 -9.53 10.30 -4.25
CA GLN A 23 -10.84 9.96 -3.69
C GLN A 23 -11.17 8.47 -3.88
N LEU A 24 -10.77 7.89 -4.99
CA LEU A 24 -10.99 6.47 -5.26
C LEU A 24 -10.24 5.59 -4.25
N PHE A 25 -8.98 5.96 -3.92
CA PHE A 25 -8.20 5.24 -2.91
C PHE A 25 -8.79 5.43 -1.50
N LEU A 26 -9.23 6.63 -1.14
CA LEU A 26 -9.89 6.88 0.14
C LEU A 26 -11.19 6.08 0.27
N ASN A 27 -11.97 5.96 -0.81
CA ASN A 27 -13.17 5.12 -0.84
C ASN A 27 -12.82 3.63 -0.68
N ASP A 28 -11.68 3.17 -1.22
CA ASP A 28 -11.21 1.80 -0.99
C ASP A 28 -10.82 1.56 0.47
N CYS A 29 -10.20 2.54 1.12
CA CYS A 29 -9.93 2.47 2.57
C CYS A 29 -11.24 2.34 3.38
N ASP A 30 -12.27 3.13 3.04
CA ASP A 30 -13.60 3.03 3.70
C ASP A 30 -14.23 1.65 3.47
N ARG A 31 -14.19 1.11 2.24
CA ARG A 31 -14.71 -0.23 1.89
C ARG A 31 -13.94 -1.35 2.60
N PHE A 32 -12.61 -1.21 2.68
CA PHE A 32 -11.79 -2.13 3.48
C PHE A 32 -12.23 -2.11 4.94
N MET A 33 -12.45 -0.94 5.51
CA MET A 33 -12.91 -0.83 6.90
C MET A 33 -14.32 -1.42 7.09
N ASP A 34 -15.23 -1.32 6.11
CA ASP A 34 -16.52 -2.01 6.17
C ASP A 34 -16.34 -3.52 6.28
N TRP A 35 -15.50 -4.08 5.41
CA TRP A 35 -15.17 -5.49 5.43
C TRP A 35 -14.47 -5.92 6.72
N PHE A 36 -13.46 -5.17 7.17
CA PHE A 36 -12.69 -5.47 8.38
C PHE A 36 -13.56 -5.44 9.64
N LEU A 37 -14.40 -4.42 9.79
CA LEU A 37 -15.30 -4.34 10.97
C LEU A 37 -16.34 -5.46 10.97
N ASN A 38 -16.79 -5.92 9.82
CA ASN A 38 -17.63 -7.09 9.71
C ASN A 38 -16.85 -8.37 10.12
N LEU A 39 -15.61 -8.52 9.66
CA LEU A 39 -14.73 -9.62 10.04
C LEU A 39 -14.52 -9.66 11.56
N VAL A 40 -14.21 -8.51 12.19
CA VAL A 40 -14.06 -8.39 13.66
C VAL A 40 -15.26 -8.93 14.41
N LYS A 41 -16.48 -8.60 13.93
CA LYS A 41 -17.73 -9.06 14.53
C LYS A 41 -17.98 -10.55 14.29
N THR A 42 -17.80 -11.01 13.06
CA THR A 42 -18.03 -12.41 12.67
C THR A 42 -17.07 -13.36 13.38
N GLU A 43 -15.84 -12.94 13.58
CA GLU A 43 -14.80 -13.70 14.28
C GLU A 43 -14.89 -13.52 15.81
N GLU A 44 -15.81 -12.71 16.31
CA GLU A 44 -15.99 -12.45 17.76
C GLU A 44 -14.68 -11.99 18.42
N CYS A 45 -13.94 -11.08 17.76
CA CYS A 45 -12.72 -10.53 18.32
C CYS A 45 -13.01 -9.63 19.51
N ASP A 46 -12.14 -9.65 20.52
CA ASP A 46 -12.23 -8.79 21.70
C ASP A 46 -11.24 -7.61 21.65
N THR A 47 -10.30 -7.63 20.70
CA THR A 47 -9.24 -6.63 20.57
C THR A 47 -8.93 -6.38 19.10
N VAL A 48 -8.59 -5.15 18.75
CA VAL A 48 -8.09 -4.76 17.43
C VAL A 48 -6.68 -4.21 17.55
N LEU A 49 -5.77 -4.63 16.68
CA LEU A 49 -4.39 -4.17 16.64
C LEU A 49 -4.09 -3.56 15.26
N PHE A 50 -3.49 -2.38 15.26
CA PHE A 50 -3.00 -1.72 14.06
C PHE A 50 -1.48 -1.55 14.14
N LEU A 51 -0.77 -2.05 13.12
CA LEU A 51 0.69 -2.18 13.15
C LEU A 51 1.42 -1.13 12.31
N GLY A 52 0.87 0.09 12.19
CA GLY A 52 1.58 1.24 11.61
C GLY A 52 1.22 1.57 10.18
N ASP A 53 1.68 2.74 9.75
CA ASP A 53 1.44 3.34 8.44
C ASP A 53 -0.05 3.58 8.15
N PHE A 54 -0.67 4.38 9.03
CA PHE A 54 -2.07 4.79 8.89
C PHE A 54 -2.22 5.85 7.79
N HIS A 55 -1.31 6.84 7.75
CA HIS A 55 -1.24 7.84 6.70
C HIS A 55 -0.10 7.56 5.72
N ASP A 56 -0.25 8.04 4.48
CA ASP A 56 0.79 7.92 3.46
C ASP A 56 1.88 8.99 3.58
N THR A 57 1.50 10.24 3.81
CA THR A 57 2.40 11.39 3.80
C THR A 57 2.80 11.85 5.20
N ARG A 58 4.11 12.03 5.41
CA ARG A 58 4.71 12.44 6.70
C ARG A 58 4.55 13.92 7.00
N ASN A 59 4.61 14.78 5.98
CA ASN A 59 4.82 16.22 6.12
C ASN A 59 3.55 17.06 6.00
N SER A 60 2.47 16.50 5.47
CA SER A 60 1.20 17.19 5.31
C SER A 60 0.03 16.22 5.32
N LEU A 61 -1.10 16.65 5.81
CA LEU A 61 -2.33 15.90 5.80
C LEU A 61 -3.40 16.69 5.06
N ASN A 62 -3.89 16.13 3.96
CA ASN A 62 -4.99 16.71 3.20
C ASN A 62 -6.27 16.68 4.02
N ILE A 63 -7.11 17.73 3.94
CA ILE A 63 -8.35 17.86 4.72
C ILE A 63 -9.32 16.71 4.45
N ASN A 64 -9.45 16.29 3.17
CA ASN A 64 -10.32 15.17 2.81
C ASN A 64 -9.79 13.84 3.39
N THR A 65 -8.49 13.62 3.34
CA THR A 65 -7.84 12.48 3.98
C THR A 65 -8.05 12.48 5.49
N MET A 66 -7.95 13.66 6.13
CA MET A 66 -8.21 13.81 7.57
C MET A 66 -9.66 13.47 7.94
N ASP A 67 -10.63 13.87 7.13
CA ASP A 67 -12.05 13.55 7.33
C ASP A 67 -12.29 12.03 7.23
N HIS A 68 -11.75 11.35 6.22
CA HIS A 68 -11.79 9.89 6.11
C HIS A 68 -11.12 9.21 7.32
N SER A 69 -9.97 9.74 7.77
CA SER A 69 -9.24 9.22 8.94
C SER A 69 -10.08 9.28 10.21
N ILE A 70 -10.74 10.42 10.46
CA ILE A 70 -11.60 10.60 11.64
C ILE A 70 -12.79 9.64 11.57
N ARG A 71 -13.45 9.51 10.42
CA ARG A 71 -14.57 8.57 10.25
C ARG A 71 -14.17 7.11 10.48
N ILE A 72 -13.01 6.70 9.99
CA ILE A 72 -12.47 5.35 10.24
C ILE A 72 -12.23 5.12 11.73
N LEU A 73 -11.61 6.10 12.41
CA LEU A 73 -11.32 5.99 13.84
C LEU A 73 -12.60 6.02 14.68
N ASP A 74 -13.60 6.83 14.31
CA ASP A 74 -14.92 6.81 14.96
C ASP A 74 -15.57 5.42 14.86
N ARG A 75 -15.49 4.78 13.69
CA ARG A 75 -16.03 3.43 13.48
C ARG A 75 -15.32 2.38 14.32
N LEU A 76 -13.98 2.44 14.39
CA LEU A 76 -13.18 1.59 15.26
C LEU A 76 -13.51 1.82 16.75
N ASN A 77 -13.58 3.08 17.17
CA ASN A 77 -13.94 3.45 18.54
C ASN A 77 -15.35 2.96 18.93
N ASN A 78 -16.30 2.99 17.98
CA ASN A 78 -17.69 2.57 18.19
C ASN A 78 -17.88 1.05 18.23
N LEU A 79 -16.84 0.25 17.96
CA LEU A 79 -16.87 -1.18 18.27
C LEU A 79 -17.01 -1.46 19.76
N GLY A 80 -16.59 -0.52 20.63
CA GLY A 80 -16.53 -0.71 22.07
C GLY A 80 -15.46 -1.69 22.52
N LEU A 81 -14.59 -2.12 21.62
CA LEU A 81 -13.45 -3.00 21.88
C LEU A 81 -12.20 -2.16 22.16
N ARG A 82 -11.21 -2.76 22.80
CA ARG A 82 -9.88 -2.15 22.91
C ARG A 82 -9.19 -2.17 21.56
N VAL A 83 -8.72 -1.01 21.12
CA VAL A 83 -7.98 -0.83 19.85
C VAL A 83 -6.60 -0.29 20.18
N LEU A 84 -5.54 -0.99 19.78
CA LEU A 84 -4.16 -0.59 20.03
C LEU A 84 -3.48 -0.22 18.71
N PHE A 85 -2.90 0.99 18.65
CA PHE A 85 -2.19 1.51 17.51
C PHE A 85 -0.72 1.70 17.83
N ILE A 86 0.17 1.28 16.93
CA ILE A 86 1.56 1.71 16.90
C ILE A 86 1.81 2.55 15.65
N PRO A 87 2.67 3.59 15.69
CA PRO A 87 3.07 4.32 14.49
C PRO A 87 4.04 3.52 13.64
N GLY A 88 3.84 3.58 12.33
CA GLY A 88 4.83 3.20 11.32
C GLY A 88 5.71 4.38 10.92
N ASN A 89 6.58 4.17 9.94
CA ASN A 89 7.49 5.22 9.49
C ASN A 89 6.79 6.36 8.74
N HIS A 90 5.67 6.11 8.08
CA HIS A 90 4.87 7.14 7.40
C HIS A 90 4.08 8.02 8.35
N ASP A 91 3.79 7.55 9.56
CA ASP A 91 3.08 8.32 10.58
C ASP A 91 3.97 9.34 11.29
N LEU A 92 5.29 9.28 11.13
CA LEU A 92 6.26 10.13 11.81
C LEU A 92 6.78 11.25 10.90
N TYR A 93 6.69 12.50 11.34
CA TYR A 93 7.25 13.64 10.60
C TYR A 93 8.78 13.55 10.48
N HIS A 94 9.45 13.27 11.60
CA HIS A 94 10.90 13.11 11.65
C HIS A 94 11.29 11.63 11.53
N LYS A 95 12.40 11.35 10.82
CA LYS A 95 12.91 9.98 10.69
C LYS A 95 13.62 9.49 11.97
N ASP A 96 14.07 10.40 12.81
CA ASP A 96 14.97 10.16 13.96
C ASP A 96 14.29 10.35 15.33
N ARG A 97 12.99 10.71 15.36
CA ARG A 97 12.25 10.92 16.61
C ARG A 97 10.74 10.88 16.41
N ARG A 98 9.98 10.53 17.47
CA ARG A 98 8.51 10.40 17.46
C ARG A 98 7.75 11.60 18.03
N THR A 99 8.45 12.76 18.20
CA THR A 99 7.84 13.94 18.84
C THR A 99 6.67 14.55 18.06
N VAL A 100 6.72 14.45 16.72
CA VAL A 100 5.66 14.90 15.83
C VAL A 100 5.17 13.72 15.00
N THR A 101 3.86 13.46 15.08
CA THR A 101 3.22 12.38 14.34
C THR A 101 1.88 12.83 13.77
N SER A 102 1.52 12.33 12.59
CA SER A 102 0.25 12.61 11.94
C SER A 102 -0.95 12.00 12.67
N ILE A 103 -0.73 11.03 13.56
CA ILE A 103 -1.77 10.25 14.25
C ILE A 103 -1.98 10.63 15.72
N ARG A 104 -1.39 11.74 16.22
CA ARG A 104 -1.53 12.17 17.63
C ARG A 104 -2.99 12.36 18.08
N TYR A 105 -3.86 12.77 17.17
CA TYR A 105 -5.27 13.00 17.49
C TYR A 105 -6.04 11.70 17.83
N ILE A 106 -5.48 10.52 17.55
CA ILE A 106 -6.03 9.21 17.96
C ILE A 106 -6.23 9.15 19.48
N GLU A 107 -5.39 9.81 20.28
CA GLU A 107 -5.50 9.87 21.74
C GLU A 107 -6.82 10.51 22.25
N LYS A 108 -7.64 11.10 21.34
CA LYS A 108 -8.97 11.64 21.68
C LYS A 108 -10.09 10.59 21.64
N PHE A 109 -9.84 9.41 21.08
CA PHE A 109 -10.81 8.33 20.98
C PHE A 109 -10.70 7.44 22.23
N LYS A 110 -11.82 7.21 22.91
CA LYS A 110 -11.87 6.56 24.22
C LYS A 110 -11.33 5.13 24.23
N ASN A 111 -11.66 4.39 23.16
CA ASN A 111 -11.35 2.97 23.06
C ASN A 111 -10.08 2.68 22.22
N ILE A 112 -9.39 3.74 21.77
CA ILE A 112 -8.18 3.63 20.96
C ILE A 112 -6.99 4.15 21.75
N GLU A 113 -5.96 3.34 21.87
CA GLU A 113 -4.72 3.63 22.58
C GLU A 113 -3.57 3.72 21.59
N LEU A 114 -2.85 4.86 21.59
CA LEU A 114 -1.67 5.08 20.76
C LEU A 114 -0.41 4.78 21.56
N ILE A 115 0.31 3.74 21.16
CA ILE A 115 1.55 3.28 21.78
C ILE A 115 2.73 3.87 21.00
N MET A 116 3.32 4.95 21.53
CA MET A 116 4.38 5.69 20.86
C MET A 116 5.79 5.16 21.11
N ASP A 117 5.99 4.41 22.19
CA ASP A 117 7.27 3.84 22.57
C ASP A 117 7.11 2.34 22.82
N GLN A 118 8.24 1.60 22.88
CA GLN A 118 8.21 0.19 23.19
C GLN A 118 7.45 -0.03 24.51
N HIS A 119 6.40 -0.86 24.46
CA HIS A 119 5.56 -1.14 25.61
C HIS A 119 5.26 -2.64 25.69
N THR A 120 5.36 -3.21 26.89
CA THR A 120 5.02 -4.61 27.13
C THR A 120 3.83 -4.69 28.06
N GLU A 121 2.79 -5.40 27.63
CA GLU A 121 1.61 -5.69 28.44
C GLU A 121 1.26 -7.18 28.34
N GLY A 122 1.12 -7.83 29.50
CA GLY A 122 1.00 -9.28 29.54
C GLY A 122 2.23 -9.94 28.90
N ASP A 123 2.00 -10.76 27.91
CA ASP A 123 3.05 -11.45 27.16
C ASP A 123 3.13 -10.98 25.70
N VAL A 124 2.79 -9.70 25.46
CA VAL A 124 2.88 -9.01 24.17
C VAL A 124 3.74 -7.77 24.31
N THR A 125 4.72 -7.59 23.42
CA THR A 125 5.51 -6.36 23.32
C THR A 125 5.16 -5.63 22.03
N PHE A 126 4.70 -4.38 22.17
CA PHE A 126 4.46 -3.46 21.07
C PHE A 126 5.72 -2.68 20.79
N VAL A 127 6.11 -2.61 19.52
CA VAL A 127 7.32 -1.94 19.09
C VAL A 127 7.00 -1.07 17.87
N PRO A 128 6.79 0.23 18.07
CA PRO A 128 6.64 1.20 16.98
C PRO A 128 7.85 1.21 16.05
N TRP A 129 7.74 1.92 14.92
CA TRP A 129 8.89 2.16 14.05
C TRP A 129 10.12 2.58 14.86
N LEU A 130 11.20 1.83 14.72
CA LEU A 130 12.44 2.02 15.48
C LEU A 130 13.18 3.27 15.01
N ILE A 131 13.72 4.03 15.95
CA ILE A 131 14.53 5.22 15.71
C ILE A 131 15.92 5.06 16.34
N GLY A 132 16.94 5.60 15.64
CA GLY A 132 18.31 5.57 16.12
C GLY A 132 18.80 4.15 16.46
N GLU A 133 19.25 3.97 17.68
CA GLU A 133 19.84 2.70 18.14
C GLU A 133 18.88 1.77 18.92
N GLU A 134 17.59 2.04 18.88
CA GLU A 134 16.57 1.23 19.61
C GLU A 134 16.61 -0.24 19.22
N TYR A 135 16.99 -0.56 17.96
CA TYR A 135 17.12 -1.94 17.50
C TYR A 135 18.04 -2.78 18.38
N LYS A 136 19.03 -2.17 19.06
CA LYS A 136 19.96 -2.87 19.97
C LYS A 136 19.25 -3.48 21.18
N ASN A 137 18.05 -3.00 21.51
CA ASN A 137 17.28 -3.50 22.64
C ASN A 137 16.39 -4.71 22.31
N MET A 138 16.18 -5.00 21.02
CA MET A 138 15.28 -6.04 20.56
C MET A 138 15.64 -7.43 21.08
N ARG A 139 16.92 -7.76 21.17
CA ARG A 139 17.41 -9.04 21.73
C ARG A 139 17.00 -9.30 23.17
N LYS A 140 16.61 -8.27 23.92
CA LYS A 140 16.20 -8.35 25.32
C LYS A 140 14.73 -8.76 25.48
N ILE A 141 13.94 -8.67 24.42
CA ILE A 141 12.50 -9.00 24.45
C ILE A 141 12.34 -10.53 24.58
N LYS A 142 11.44 -10.92 25.48
CA LYS A 142 11.13 -12.32 25.80
C LYS A 142 9.62 -12.59 25.85
N SER A 143 8.85 -11.77 25.18
CA SER A 143 7.41 -11.92 25.10
C SER A 143 7.02 -13.07 24.18
N LYS A 144 5.81 -13.62 24.37
CA LYS A 144 5.22 -14.57 23.43
C LYS A 144 5.02 -13.94 22.07
N TYR A 145 4.48 -12.72 22.03
CA TYR A 145 4.26 -11.99 20.79
C TYR A 145 4.97 -10.64 20.79
N VAL A 146 5.52 -10.30 19.63
CA VAL A 146 5.91 -8.90 19.30
C VAL A 146 4.99 -8.41 18.20
N MET A 147 4.40 -7.23 18.41
CA MET A 147 3.60 -6.49 17.43
C MET A 147 4.40 -5.25 17.01
N GLY A 148 4.91 -5.24 15.79
CA GLY A 148 5.86 -4.23 15.37
C GLY A 148 5.61 -3.63 13.99
N HIS A 149 6.48 -2.64 13.64
CA HIS A 149 6.57 -2.09 12.31
C HIS A 149 8.04 -2.02 11.93
N PHE A 150 8.53 -3.01 11.18
CA PHE A 150 9.96 -3.26 11.02
C PHE A 150 10.42 -3.27 9.57
N GLU A 151 11.65 -2.82 9.35
CA GLU A 151 12.41 -3.01 8.12
C GLU A 151 13.49 -4.07 8.40
N LEU A 152 13.26 -5.30 7.93
CA LEU A 152 14.18 -6.41 8.14
C LEU A 152 14.87 -6.82 6.84
N PRO A 153 16.21 -7.01 6.84
CA PRO A 153 16.93 -7.50 5.68
C PRO A 153 16.45 -8.91 5.29
N SER A 154 16.68 -9.24 4.03
CA SER A 154 16.34 -10.53 3.43
C SER A 154 14.84 -10.82 3.27
N PHE A 155 13.94 -9.93 3.68
CA PHE A 155 12.53 -10.00 3.34
C PHE A 155 12.24 -9.26 2.03
N LEU A 156 11.17 -9.66 1.33
CA LEU A 156 10.75 -9.01 0.10
C LEU A 156 10.07 -7.66 0.39
N MET A 157 10.63 -6.57 -0.12
CA MET A 157 10.01 -5.25 -0.08
C MET A 157 8.77 -5.18 -0.98
N ASN A 158 8.83 -5.92 -2.12
CA ASN A 158 7.77 -6.08 -3.11
C ASN A 158 7.94 -7.45 -3.80
N ALA A 159 7.20 -7.70 -4.88
CA ALA A 159 7.23 -8.99 -5.57
C ALA A 159 8.62 -9.44 -6.07
N ARG A 160 9.61 -8.53 -6.17
CA ARG A 160 10.88 -8.81 -6.88
C ARG A 160 12.12 -8.36 -6.13
N VAL A 161 12.02 -7.48 -5.14
CA VAL A 161 13.18 -6.85 -4.50
C VAL A 161 13.26 -7.28 -3.05
N GLU A 162 14.36 -7.88 -2.69
CA GLU A 162 14.71 -8.26 -1.32
C GLU A 162 15.39 -7.07 -0.62
N MET A 163 15.04 -6.85 0.66
CA MET A 163 15.64 -5.79 1.47
C MET A 163 17.09 -6.10 1.76
N PRO A 164 18.04 -5.22 1.38
CA PRO A 164 19.45 -5.41 1.70
C PRO A 164 19.73 -5.16 3.19
N ASP A 165 20.84 -5.73 3.69
CA ASP A 165 21.29 -5.48 5.07
C ASP A 165 22.00 -4.12 5.18
N HIS A 166 21.37 -3.17 5.86
CA HIS A 166 21.90 -1.84 6.16
C HIS A 166 22.51 -1.73 7.58
N GLY A 167 22.69 -2.85 8.28
CA GLY A 167 23.29 -2.87 9.63
C GLY A 167 22.32 -2.51 10.78
N GLY A 168 21.00 -2.49 10.51
CA GLY A 168 19.94 -2.27 11.52
C GLY A 168 19.49 -3.55 12.22
N LEU A 169 18.20 -3.60 12.54
CA LEU A 169 17.53 -4.77 13.11
C LEU A 169 17.59 -5.97 12.14
N LYS A 170 17.88 -7.16 12.68
CA LYS A 170 17.84 -8.44 11.96
C LYS A 170 16.82 -9.39 12.58
N ALA A 171 16.34 -10.35 11.81
CA ALA A 171 15.43 -11.38 12.32
C ALA A 171 16.04 -12.14 13.53
N ASP A 172 17.33 -12.41 13.50
CA ASP A 172 18.05 -13.07 14.60
C ASP A 172 18.02 -12.30 15.92
N ASP A 173 17.84 -10.98 15.88
CA ASP A 173 17.71 -10.17 17.09
C ASP A 173 16.37 -10.40 17.81
N LEU A 174 15.42 -11.08 17.14
CA LEU A 174 14.09 -11.42 17.62
C LEU A 174 13.90 -12.89 17.99
N ASN A 175 14.98 -13.70 17.96
CA ASN A 175 14.96 -15.14 18.29
C ASN A 175 14.51 -15.46 19.74
N GLY A 176 14.41 -14.45 20.61
CA GLY A 176 13.90 -14.59 21.96
C GLY A 176 12.39 -14.53 22.10
N VAL A 177 11.66 -14.30 21.00
CA VAL A 177 10.20 -14.12 20.90
C VAL A 177 9.61 -15.33 20.18
N ASP A 178 8.45 -15.85 20.65
CA ASP A 178 7.82 -16.98 19.99
C ASP A 178 7.36 -16.61 18.57
N THR A 179 6.65 -15.48 18.43
CA THR A 179 6.18 -15.01 17.13
C THR A 179 6.22 -13.48 17.04
N VAL A 180 6.67 -12.98 15.93
CA VAL A 180 6.73 -11.54 15.59
C VAL A 180 5.75 -11.26 14.44
N PHE A 181 4.81 -10.35 14.66
CA PHE A 181 3.90 -9.84 13.64
C PHE A 181 4.26 -8.40 13.33
N THR A 182 4.41 -8.07 12.06
CA THR A 182 4.89 -6.75 11.66
C THR A 182 4.23 -6.24 10.39
N GLY A 183 4.09 -4.91 10.29
CA GLY A 183 3.81 -4.16 9.06
C GLY A 183 5.09 -3.74 8.34
N HIS A 184 5.00 -2.73 7.49
CA HIS A 184 6.01 -2.10 6.64
C HIS A 184 6.17 -2.72 5.25
N PHE A 185 6.47 -4.01 5.13
CA PHE A 185 6.50 -4.64 3.81
C PHE A 185 5.11 -5.11 3.43
N HIS A 186 4.62 -4.61 2.30
CA HIS A 186 3.25 -4.82 1.87
C HIS A 186 2.96 -6.28 1.49
N LYS A 187 3.99 -7.02 1.05
CA LYS A 187 3.84 -8.43 0.72
C LYS A 187 3.71 -9.28 1.99
N ARG A 188 2.63 -10.08 2.08
CA ARG A 188 2.51 -11.11 3.11
C ARG A 188 3.60 -12.15 2.94
N GLN A 189 4.38 -12.40 3.98
CA GLN A 189 5.47 -13.36 3.95
C GLN A 189 5.88 -13.79 5.35
N ILE A 190 6.40 -15.01 5.46
CA ILE A 190 6.81 -15.62 6.73
C ILE A 190 8.21 -16.19 6.57
N LYS A 191 9.12 -15.82 7.48
CA LYS A 191 10.44 -16.43 7.59
C LYS A 191 10.78 -16.65 9.07
N GLY A 192 10.99 -17.91 9.46
CA GLY A 192 11.19 -18.28 10.86
C GLY A 192 10.00 -17.89 11.73
N ASN A 193 10.25 -17.13 12.79
CA ASN A 193 9.22 -16.63 13.70
C ASN A 193 8.67 -15.25 13.31
N VAL A 194 9.11 -14.67 12.17
CA VAL A 194 8.69 -13.33 11.72
C VAL A 194 7.65 -13.44 10.62
N HIS A 195 6.49 -12.79 10.85
CA HIS A 195 5.36 -12.70 9.95
C HIS A 195 5.11 -11.25 9.55
N TYR A 196 5.37 -10.89 8.30
CA TYR A 196 4.80 -9.70 7.69
C TYR A 196 3.37 -10.02 7.29
N ILE A 197 2.40 -9.32 7.90
CA ILE A 197 0.97 -9.63 7.68
C ILE A 197 0.46 -9.12 6.32
N GLY A 198 1.20 -8.22 5.69
CA GLY A 198 0.85 -7.57 4.43
C GLY A 198 -0.09 -6.38 4.63
N ASN A 199 -0.10 -5.47 3.66
CA ASN A 199 -0.97 -4.30 3.69
C ASN A 199 -2.45 -4.65 3.58
N ALA A 200 -3.33 -3.68 3.83
CA ALA A 200 -4.79 -3.86 3.84
C ALA A 200 -5.33 -4.35 2.47
N PHE A 201 -4.79 -3.83 1.37
CA PHE A 201 -5.13 -4.21 -0.01
C PHE A 201 -4.01 -3.76 -0.97
N PRO A 202 -3.93 -4.28 -2.21
CA PRO A 202 -2.92 -3.86 -3.18
C PRO A 202 -2.98 -2.35 -3.47
N HIS A 203 -1.83 -1.66 -3.42
CA HIS A 203 -1.76 -0.21 -3.56
C HIS A 203 -1.31 0.24 -4.95
N ASN A 204 -0.45 -0.54 -5.60
CA ASN A 204 0.15 -0.19 -6.88
C ASN A 204 0.63 -1.41 -7.68
N TYR A 205 1.28 -1.17 -8.82
CA TYR A 205 1.77 -2.24 -9.69
C TYR A 205 2.95 -3.05 -9.13
N ALA A 206 3.55 -2.65 -8.02
CA ALA A 206 4.49 -3.52 -7.30
C ALA A 206 3.77 -4.71 -6.62
N ASP A 207 2.45 -4.57 -6.38
CA ASP A 207 1.56 -5.61 -5.86
C ASP A 207 0.83 -6.38 -6.98
N ALA A 208 1.23 -6.21 -8.27
CA ALA A 208 0.56 -6.89 -9.38
C ALA A 208 0.58 -8.42 -9.20
N TRP A 209 -0.60 -9.05 -9.37
CA TRP A 209 -0.85 -10.47 -9.16
C TRP A 209 -0.71 -10.98 -7.72
N ASP A 210 -0.60 -10.10 -6.75
CA ASP A 210 -0.53 -10.43 -5.34
C ASP A 210 -1.79 -9.91 -4.62
N ASP A 211 -2.88 -10.67 -4.75
CA ASP A 211 -4.21 -10.32 -4.21
C ASP A 211 -4.41 -10.83 -2.77
N GLU A 212 -3.43 -11.52 -2.20
CA GLU A 212 -3.52 -12.06 -0.84
C GLU A 212 -3.30 -10.99 0.22
N ARG A 213 -4.22 -10.03 0.29
CA ARG A 213 -4.22 -8.88 1.19
C ARG A 213 -5.49 -8.84 2.03
N GLY A 214 -5.42 -8.21 3.19
CA GLY A 214 -6.55 -8.07 4.07
C GLY A 214 -6.16 -7.92 5.52
N ALA A 215 -6.55 -8.89 6.38
CA ALA A 215 -6.31 -8.84 7.81
C ALA A 215 -5.91 -10.21 8.36
N MET A 216 -5.41 -10.22 9.58
CA MET A 216 -5.07 -11.43 10.33
C MET A 216 -5.94 -11.54 11.58
N ILE A 217 -6.44 -12.74 11.86
CA ILE A 217 -7.08 -13.09 13.12
C ILE A 217 -6.10 -13.94 13.92
N LEU A 218 -5.85 -13.54 15.15
CA LEU A 218 -4.98 -14.24 16.08
C LEU A 218 -5.74 -14.62 17.33
N GLN A 219 -6.02 -15.91 17.50
CA GLN A 219 -6.46 -16.45 18.77
C GLN A 219 -5.23 -16.70 19.65
N TRP A 220 -5.30 -16.34 20.93
CA TRP A 220 -4.17 -16.50 21.83
C TRP A 220 -3.65 -17.94 21.87
N GLY A 221 -2.39 -18.12 21.55
CA GLY A 221 -1.72 -19.42 21.59
C GLY A 221 -1.99 -20.33 20.39
N ALA A 222 -2.77 -19.87 19.40
CA ALA A 222 -2.99 -20.56 18.13
C ALA A 222 -2.19 -19.94 16.98
N ASP A 223 -2.12 -20.65 15.86
CA ASP A 223 -1.56 -20.12 14.62
C ASP A 223 -2.44 -18.99 14.08
N PRO A 224 -1.85 -17.97 13.43
CA PRO A 224 -2.59 -16.87 12.83
C PRO A 224 -3.41 -17.35 11.62
N VAL A 225 -4.62 -16.81 11.47
CA VAL A 225 -5.47 -17.04 10.31
C VAL A 225 -5.53 -15.76 9.47
N TYR A 226 -5.13 -15.84 8.21
CA TYR A 226 -5.16 -14.71 7.29
C TYR A 226 -6.45 -14.71 6.49
N HIS A 227 -7.14 -13.59 6.49
CA HIS A 227 -8.37 -13.35 5.73
C HIS A 227 -8.08 -12.37 4.59
N ASN A 228 -8.32 -12.79 3.35
CA ASN A 228 -8.13 -11.96 2.18
C ASN A 228 -9.41 -11.17 1.88
N TRP A 229 -9.26 -9.88 1.60
CA TRP A 229 -10.37 -9.05 1.14
C TRP A 229 -10.59 -9.25 -0.36
N THR A 230 -11.44 -10.19 -0.73
CA THR A 230 -11.66 -10.62 -2.12
C THR A 230 -12.25 -9.55 -3.03
N SER A 231 -12.89 -8.51 -2.46
CA SER A 231 -13.40 -7.35 -3.21
C SER A 231 -12.42 -6.19 -3.28
N ALA A 232 -11.15 -6.41 -2.93
CA ALA A 232 -10.09 -5.40 -3.00
C ALA A 232 -9.83 -4.93 -4.45
N PRO A 233 -9.33 -3.70 -4.64
CA PRO A 233 -8.72 -3.32 -5.91
C PRO A 233 -7.59 -4.28 -6.27
N ARG A 234 -7.40 -4.54 -7.56
CA ARG A 234 -6.37 -5.45 -8.03
C ARG A 234 -5.54 -4.85 -9.16
N TYR A 235 -4.28 -5.25 -9.23
CA TYR A 235 -3.34 -4.78 -10.25
C TYR A 235 -2.95 -5.94 -11.16
N ARG A 236 -2.99 -5.69 -12.48
CA ARG A 236 -2.64 -6.68 -13.50
C ARG A 236 -1.61 -6.11 -14.46
N THR A 237 -0.58 -6.91 -14.74
CA THR A 237 0.36 -6.66 -15.82
C THR A 237 0.21 -7.80 -16.82
N LEU A 238 -0.18 -7.49 -18.03
CA LEU A 238 -0.56 -8.43 -19.07
C LEU A 238 0.15 -8.07 -20.37
N ASN A 239 0.27 -9.01 -21.32
CA ASN A 239 0.45 -8.64 -22.70
C ASN A 239 -0.92 -8.49 -23.42
N LEU A 240 -0.92 -7.87 -24.60
CA LEU A 240 -2.17 -7.62 -25.33
C LEU A 240 -2.89 -8.89 -25.70
N ILE A 241 -2.17 -9.92 -26.15
CA ILE A 241 -2.75 -11.20 -26.55
C ILE A 241 -3.44 -11.86 -25.36
N GLN A 242 -2.78 -11.95 -24.19
CA GLN A 242 -3.36 -12.52 -22.97
C GLN A 242 -4.65 -11.79 -22.56
N MET A 243 -4.64 -10.46 -22.63
CA MET A 243 -5.83 -9.68 -22.31
C MET A 243 -6.99 -9.95 -23.26
N LEU A 244 -6.73 -10.12 -24.57
CA LEU A 244 -7.77 -10.32 -25.57
C LEU A 244 -8.29 -11.75 -25.63
N GLU A 245 -7.50 -12.74 -25.22
CA GLU A 245 -7.91 -14.16 -25.21
C GLU A 245 -8.92 -14.44 -24.08
N SER A 246 -8.75 -13.85 -22.91
CA SER A 246 -9.61 -14.10 -21.74
C SER A 246 -9.80 -12.82 -20.91
N PRO A 247 -10.38 -11.75 -21.46
CA PRO A 247 -10.49 -10.47 -20.77
C PRO A 247 -11.30 -10.56 -19.47
N GLU A 248 -12.35 -11.38 -19.40
CA GLU A 248 -13.20 -11.59 -18.22
C GLU A 248 -12.45 -12.21 -17.03
N GLU A 249 -11.37 -12.95 -17.25
CA GLU A 249 -10.53 -13.50 -16.17
C GLU A 249 -9.65 -12.42 -15.54
N HIS A 250 -9.30 -11.40 -16.31
CA HIS A 250 -8.29 -10.41 -15.95
C HIS A 250 -8.87 -9.04 -15.60
N LEU A 251 -10.00 -8.66 -16.19
CA LEU A 251 -10.58 -7.34 -16.12
C LEU A 251 -11.93 -7.35 -15.40
N ASP A 252 -12.11 -6.43 -14.46
CA ASP A 252 -13.37 -6.08 -13.83
C ASP A 252 -13.30 -4.64 -13.28
N ASP A 253 -14.35 -4.18 -12.60
CA ASP A 253 -14.49 -2.85 -12.04
C ASP A 253 -13.51 -2.51 -10.88
N ARG A 254 -12.73 -3.49 -10.42
CA ARG A 254 -11.69 -3.35 -9.40
C ARG A 254 -10.28 -3.23 -10.01
N THR A 255 -10.15 -3.49 -11.32
CA THR A 255 -8.85 -3.72 -11.96
C THR A 255 -8.17 -2.43 -12.41
N TYR A 256 -6.91 -2.31 -12.04
CA TYR A 256 -5.90 -1.46 -12.68
C TYR A 256 -5.06 -2.35 -13.59
N ALA A 257 -5.11 -2.14 -14.90
CA ALA A 257 -4.41 -2.96 -15.88
C ALA A 257 -3.32 -2.18 -16.61
N ARG A 258 -2.14 -2.77 -16.68
CA ARG A 258 -1.02 -2.33 -17.49
C ARG A 258 -0.72 -3.39 -18.51
N VAL A 259 -0.99 -3.08 -19.78
CA VAL A 259 -0.93 -4.04 -20.88
C VAL A 259 0.23 -3.69 -21.79
N GLN A 260 1.16 -4.62 -21.92
CA GLN A 260 2.29 -4.51 -22.82
C GLN A 260 1.86 -4.90 -24.22
N LEU A 261 2.14 -4.04 -25.20
CA LEU A 261 1.90 -4.32 -26.60
C LEU A 261 3.00 -5.25 -27.13
N ASP A 262 2.65 -6.50 -27.35
CA ASP A 262 3.50 -7.54 -27.92
C ASP A 262 3.29 -7.73 -29.42
N VAL A 263 2.41 -6.92 -30.01
CA VAL A 263 2.14 -6.82 -31.45
C VAL A 263 2.14 -5.35 -31.88
N SER A 264 2.43 -5.14 -33.17
CA SER A 264 2.35 -3.80 -33.75
C SER A 264 0.89 -3.48 -34.06
N ILE A 265 0.36 -2.43 -33.43
CA ILE A 265 -0.98 -1.89 -33.68
C ILE A 265 -0.90 -0.40 -33.88
N SER A 266 -1.85 0.17 -34.64
CA SER A 266 -1.97 1.61 -34.82
C SER A 266 -2.48 2.31 -33.55
N TYR A 267 -2.32 3.61 -33.48
CA TYR A 267 -2.85 4.42 -32.38
C TYR A 267 -4.38 4.32 -32.28
N GLU A 268 -5.06 4.32 -33.42
CA GLU A 268 -6.52 4.20 -33.50
C GLU A 268 -7.00 2.84 -32.95
N GLU A 269 -6.32 1.74 -33.32
CA GLU A 269 -6.61 0.41 -32.81
C GLU A 269 -6.36 0.33 -31.31
N ALA A 270 -5.26 0.89 -30.82
CA ALA A 270 -4.95 0.93 -29.39
C ALA A 270 -6.02 1.69 -28.59
N ASN A 271 -6.42 2.87 -29.07
CA ASN A 271 -7.49 3.64 -28.41
C ASN A 271 -8.84 2.91 -28.45
N PHE A 272 -9.19 2.31 -29.59
CA PHE A 272 -10.42 1.53 -29.70
C PHE A 272 -10.45 0.38 -28.71
N ILE A 273 -9.37 -0.41 -28.62
CA ILE A 273 -9.25 -1.51 -27.66
C ILE A 273 -9.38 -0.99 -26.23
N LYS A 274 -8.67 0.10 -25.90
CA LYS A 274 -8.75 0.69 -24.57
C LYS A 274 -10.17 1.13 -24.20
N GLU A 275 -10.86 1.84 -25.08
CA GLU A 275 -12.22 2.33 -24.87
C GLU A 275 -13.22 1.18 -24.71
N GLU A 276 -13.14 0.17 -25.60
CA GLU A 276 -14.03 -1.00 -25.53
C GLU A 276 -13.81 -1.82 -24.26
N MET A 277 -12.55 -2.06 -23.85
CA MET A 277 -12.25 -2.79 -22.62
C MET A 277 -12.71 -2.00 -21.38
N GLN A 278 -12.46 -0.69 -21.34
CA GLN A 278 -12.92 0.16 -20.23
C GLN A 278 -14.43 0.18 -20.13
N LYS A 279 -15.14 0.29 -21.26
CA LYS A 279 -16.61 0.31 -21.32
C LYS A 279 -17.23 -1.03 -20.94
N THR A 280 -16.66 -2.13 -21.42
CA THR A 280 -17.21 -3.48 -21.23
C THR A 280 -16.97 -4.00 -19.82
N TYR A 281 -15.78 -3.79 -19.26
CA TYR A 281 -15.38 -4.37 -17.97
C TYR A 281 -15.36 -3.35 -16.82
N GLY A 282 -15.56 -2.06 -17.11
CA GLY A 282 -15.61 -1.01 -16.09
C GLY A 282 -14.27 -0.79 -15.38
N VAL A 283 -13.15 -1.22 -16.00
CA VAL A 283 -11.82 -1.17 -15.36
C VAL A 283 -11.46 0.24 -14.87
N ARG A 284 -10.83 0.32 -13.72
CA ARG A 284 -10.43 1.59 -13.09
C ARG A 284 -9.39 2.35 -13.90
N GLU A 285 -8.45 1.61 -14.47
CA GLU A 285 -7.38 2.13 -15.31
C GLU A 285 -6.96 1.05 -16.31
N LEU A 286 -6.76 1.44 -17.56
CA LEU A 286 -6.16 0.60 -18.57
C LEU A 286 -5.08 1.40 -19.31
N SER A 287 -3.82 1.01 -19.11
CA SER A 287 -2.66 1.61 -19.76
C SER A 287 -2.07 0.62 -20.75
N LEU A 288 -1.93 1.05 -22.03
CA LEU A 288 -1.24 0.29 -23.07
C LEU A 288 0.20 0.81 -23.16
N ILE A 289 1.19 -0.07 -23.06
CA ILE A 289 2.61 0.26 -23.02
C ILE A 289 3.33 -0.48 -24.15
N GLN A 290 4.06 0.26 -24.98
CA GLN A 290 4.90 -0.37 -26.01
C GLN A 290 6.00 -1.23 -25.38
N HIS A 291 6.25 -2.38 -25.96
CA HIS A 291 7.43 -3.15 -25.65
C HIS A 291 8.66 -2.38 -26.12
N ARG A 292 9.54 -1.97 -25.22
CA ARG A 292 10.89 -1.51 -25.57
C ARG A 292 11.70 -2.75 -25.98
N GLY A 293 11.41 -3.28 -27.16
CA GLY A 293 12.29 -4.17 -27.87
C GLY A 293 13.50 -3.38 -28.38
N GLU A 294 14.64 -4.04 -28.47
CA GLU A 294 15.94 -3.56 -28.91
C GLU A 294 15.86 -2.48 -30.00
N VAL A 295 16.71 -1.47 -29.86
CA VAL A 295 17.00 -0.47 -30.88
C VAL A 295 17.14 -1.17 -32.24
N LEU A 296 16.06 -1.21 -33.03
CA LEU A 296 16.14 -1.56 -34.41
C LEU A 296 16.74 -0.38 -35.13
N THR A 297 17.89 -0.63 -35.73
CA THR A 297 18.65 0.19 -36.62
C THR A 297 17.77 1.08 -37.52
N GLU A 298 18.24 2.34 -37.65
CA GLU A 298 17.79 3.32 -38.62
C GLU A 298 17.41 2.68 -39.97
N ASN A 299 16.11 2.60 -40.28
CA ASN A 299 15.49 2.63 -41.59
C ASN A 299 14.08 1.99 -41.59
N ALA A 300 13.14 2.59 -40.87
CA ALA A 300 11.71 2.40 -41.14
C ALA A 300 10.97 3.70 -40.86
N ILE A 301 10.72 4.44 -41.94
CA ILE A 301 9.80 5.58 -41.99
C ILE A 301 8.39 4.99 -41.73
N GLY A 302 7.84 5.23 -40.54
CA GLY A 302 6.47 4.80 -40.18
C GLY A 302 6.23 4.47 -38.72
N ASP A 303 7.14 4.77 -37.80
CA ASP A 303 6.94 4.52 -36.37
C ASP A 303 5.99 5.55 -35.76
N VAL A 304 4.81 5.08 -35.41
CA VAL A 304 3.94 5.78 -34.46
C VAL A 304 4.58 5.63 -33.07
N ALA A 305 5.47 6.54 -32.73
CA ALA A 305 5.94 6.70 -31.36
C ALA A 305 4.72 7.13 -30.52
N PHE A 306 4.34 6.36 -29.51
CA PHE A 306 3.50 6.87 -28.42
C PHE A 306 4.33 7.91 -27.69
N GLU A 307 4.14 9.17 -28.06
CA GLU A 307 4.80 10.29 -27.43
C GLU A 307 4.39 10.31 -25.94
N SER A 308 5.33 10.59 -25.06
CA SER A 308 5.01 10.91 -23.68
C SER A 308 4.04 12.10 -23.66
N VAL A 309 3.29 12.29 -22.58
CA VAL A 309 2.43 13.48 -22.43
C VAL A 309 3.21 14.75 -22.72
N ASP A 310 4.48 14.82 -22.28
CA ASP A 310 5.40 15.92 -22.55
C ASP A 310 5.68 16.09 -24.05
N GLN A 311 5.93 15.01 -24.76
CA GLN A 311 6.16 15.05 -26.23
C GLN A 311 4.90 15.48 -26.98
N ILE A 312 3.72 14.99 -26.57
CA ILE A 312 2.44 15.40 -27.16
C ILE A 312 2.21 16.91 -26.92
N VAL A 313 2.40 17.39 -25.69
CA VAL A 313 2.21 18.81 -25.35
C VAL A 313 3.20 19.69 -26.12
N LEU A 314 4.48 19.33 -26.14
CA LEU A 314 5.51 20.07 -26.88
C LEU A 314 5.25 20.08 -28.39
N SER A 315 4.80 18.96 -28.96
CA SER A 315 4.38 18.86 -30.36
C SER A 315 3.18 19.76 -30.63
N GLN A 316 2.16 19.76 -29.80
CA GLN A 316 1.00 20.65 -29.93
C GLN A 316 1.39 22.12 -29.82
N ILE A 317 2.23 22.49 -28.84
CA ILE A 317 2.75 23.86 -28.72
C ILE A 317 3.52 24.27 -29.99
N SER A 318 4.34 23.36 -30.55
CA SER A 318 5.11 23.64 -31.78
C SER A 318 4.23 23.87 -33.02
N ASN A 319 3.05 23.27 -33.04
CA ASN A 319 2.09 23.36 -34.15
C ASN A 319 1.11 24.55 -34.01
N LEU A 320 1.18 25.34 -32.93
CA LEU A 320 0.34 26.52 -32.75
C LEU A 320 0.69 27.61 -33.77
N ASP A 321 -0.32 28.40 -34.17
CA ASP A 321 -0.17 29.54 -35.04
C ASP A 321 0.69 30.63 -34.37
N THR A 322 1.91 30.82 -34.90
CA THR A 322 2.88 31.80 -34.40
C THR A 322 2.46 33.27 -34.59
N GLN A 323 1.40 33.55 -35.33
CA GLN A 323 0.87 34.92 -35.47
C GLN A 323 0.09 35.36 -34.20
N HIS A 324 -0.43 34.38 -33.42
CA HIS A 324 -1.27 34.67 -32.26
C HIS A 324 -0.65 34.21 -30.95
N TYR A 325 0.35 33.31 -30.99
CA TYR A 325 0.95 32.71 -29.80
C TYR A 325 2.47 32.70 -29.86
N ASP A 326 3.12 33.08 -28.77
CA ASP A 326 4.56 32.90 -28.60
C ASP A 326 4.87 31.47 -28.16
N THR A 327 5.14 30.60 -29.13
CA THR A 327 5.40 29.18 -28.89
C THR A 327 6.64 28.92 -28.01
N ARG A 328 7.63 29.83 -28.06
CA ARG A 328 8.85 29.75 -27.26
C ARG A 328 8.53 30.02 -25.79
N LEU A 329 7.73 31.03 -25.50
CA LEU A 329 7.28 31.36 -24.16
C LEU A 329 6.41 30.24 -23.58
N LEU A 330 5.52 29.65 -24.40
CA LEU A 330 4.70 28.51 -23.97
C LEU A 330 5.55 27.27 -23.61
N MET A 331 6.61 26.99 -24.38
CA MET A 331 7.54 25.90 -24.07
C MET A 331 8.33 26.17 -22.77
N GLU A 332 8.79 27.41 -22.54
CA GLU A 332 9.46 27.79 -21.29
C GLU A 332 8.53 27.63 -20.08
N ILE A 333 7.29 28.07 -20.19
CA ILE A 333 6.29 27.90 -19.13
C ILE A 333 6.04 26.41 -18.85
N TYR A 334 5.82 25.62 -19.88
CA TYR A 334 5.58 24.17 -19.72
C TYR A 334 6.75 23.44 -19.05
N ASN A 335 7.98 23.75 -19.45
CA ASN A 335 9.18 23.15 -18.85
C ASN A 335 9.46 23.63 -17.42
N SER A 336 8.76 24.67 -16.94
CA SER A 336 8.87 25.19 -15.58
C SER A 336 7.84 24.59 -14.59
N LEU A 337 6.87 23.84 -15.10
CA LEU A 337 5.84 23.13 -14.32
C LEU A 337 6.32 21.76 -13.87
#